data_a8f7d46e0b655b1f6a30625bc9e4761c
#
_entry.id   a8f7d46e0b655b1f6a30625bc9e4761c
#
_cell.length_a   1.000
_cell.length_b   1.000
_cell.length_c   1.000
_cell.angle_alpha   90.00
_cell.angle_beta   90.00
_cell.angle_gamma   90.00
#
_symmetry.space_group_name_H-M   'P 1'
#
loop_
_entity.id
_entity.type
_entity.pdbx_description
1 polymer ?
#
loop_
_entity_poly.entity_id
_entity_poly.type
_entity_poly.pdbx_seq_one_letter_code
_entity_poly.pdbx_strand_id
1 'polypeptide(L)'
;MPVSVAIGGDPLYIWCGQAPMPIGMFELLLYGFIKDQNARLVKSLTNPIYIPEDTDIVIEGWVDPSVMEIEGPFGDHTGYYTLKEPYPVMDVSCITCKERPIYQATVVGKPPLEDKYMGWATERIFLPLLKTTAPDLIDYNMPENGVFHNLILAKMNVLYPGHAKQFMHAFWGVGQMSFVKHALFVDEKAPDLNDYEQISDYILNRVCAKRLLISEGVCDALDHASPNALFGGKLGVDATGEAVETGVRTLLSDQELWLKVTTLVPEVKALKQYKIHTKTPICVLAIEKKRNAHDVFEALKAFREHIKFFVIVDDASNNVDNAYMLIWRTVNNIDALRDIFIDGELIGIDATTKTELEGYTREWPEDTVCDPMIIQRLIERGLVKNDPIFLKHFQI
;
A
#
# COMPACT_ATOMS: atom_id res chain seq x y z
N MET A 1 -27.43 -1.00 -18.34
CA MET A 1 -26.88 0.27 -17.79
C MET A 1 -26.11 0.98 -18.89
N PRO A 2 -26.34 2.29 -19.15
CA PRO A 2 -25.55 3.05 -20.10
C PRO A 2 -24.14 3.32 -19.55
N VAL A 3 -23.13 3.27 -20.40
CA VAL A 3 -21.73 3.53 -20.06
C VAL A 3 -21.08 4.37 -21.15
N SER A 4 -20.27 5.34 -20.76
CA SER A 4 -19.40 6.10 -21.66
C SER A 4 -18.00 6.19 -21.06
N VAL A 5 -17.03 5.63 -21.76
CA VAL A 5 -15.61 5.65 -21.37
C VAL A 5 -14.96 6.86 -22.05
N ALA A 6 -14.54 7.83 -21.26
CA ALA A 6 -13.86 9.04 -21.72
C ALA A 6 -12.34 8.89 -21.54
N ILE A 7 -11.58 8.96 -22.62
CA ILE A 7 -10.13 8.80 -22.64
C ILE A 7 -9.48 10.11 -23.12
N GLY A 8 -8.48 10.59 -22.40
CA GLY A 8 -7.79 11.84 -22.75
C GLY A 8 -8.50 13.10 -22.25
N GLY A 9 -8.15 14.24 -22.84
CA GLY A 9 -8.58 15.55 -22.36
C GLY A 9 -7.72 16.11 -21.23
N ASP A 10 -8.28 17.04 -20.45
CA ASP A 10 -7.56 17.59 -19.29
C ASP A 10 -7.29 16.49 -18.24
N PRO A 11 -6.03 16.22 -17.87
CA PRO A 11 -5.69 15.19 -16.87
C PRO A 11 -6.40 15.35 -15.52
N LEU A 12 -6.83 16.57 -15.18
CA LEU A 12 -7.58 16.81 -13.96
C LEU A 12 -8.92 16.06 -13.92
N TYR A 13 -9.55 15.77 -15.08
CA TYR A 13 -10.77 14.95 -15.11
C TYR A 13 -10.52 13.54 -14.60
N ILE A 14 -9.39 12.94 -14.99
CA ILE A 14 -8.99 11.60 -14.55
C ILE A 14 -8.79 11.59 -13.02
N TRP A 15 -8.04 12.58 -12.51
CA TRP A 15 -7.81 12.70 -11.09
C TRP A 15 -9.11 12.95 -10.31
N CYS A 16 -10.01 13.81 -10.80
CA CYS A 16 -11.31 14.03 -10.17
C CYS A 16 -12.17 12.76 -10.13
N GLY A 17 -12.14 11.95 -11.21
CA GLY A 17 -12.93 10.72 -11.29
C GLY A 17 -12.56 9.65 -10.27
N GLN A 18 -11.34 9.67 -9.72
CA GLN A 18 -10.90 8.78 -8.65
C GLN A 18 -10.90 9.45 -7.26
N ALA A 19 -11.21 10.74 -7.18
CA ALA A 19 -11.13 11.51 -5.95
C ALA A 19 -12.12 11.02 -4.89
N PRO A 20 -11.73 11.00 -3.58
CA PRO A 20 -12.55 10.47 -2.50
C PRO A 20 -13.70 11.42 -2.10
N MET A 21 -14.61 11.68 -3.03
CA MET A 21 -15.75 12.56 -2.81
C MET A 21 -16.81 11.89 -1.89
N PRO A 22 -17.55 12.68 -1.08
CA PRO A 22 -18.67 12.16 -0.32
C PRO A 22 -19.74 11.53 -1.23
N ILE A 23 -20.42 10.50 -0.72
CA ILE A 23 -21.50 9.82 -1.44
C ILE A 23 -22.57 10.82 -1.91
N GLY A 24 -22.92 10.75 -3.20
CA GLY A 24 -23.93 11.61 -3.83
C GLY A 24 -23.38 12.95 -4.35
N MET A 25 -22.09 13.21 -4.20
CA MET A 25 -21.43 14.33 -4.84
C MET A 25 -20.82 13.89 -6.17
N PHE A 26 -21.09 14.66 -7.21
CA PHE A 26 -20.56 14.40 -8.56
C PHE A 26 -19.11 14.87 -8.65
N GLU A 27 -18.21 14.00 -9.03
CA GLU A 27 -16.75 14.22 -9.00
C GLU A 27 -16.30 15.42 -9.85
N LEU A 28 -17.00 15.70 -10.96
CA LEU A 28 -16.67 16.85 -11.81
C LEU A 28 -17.00 18.22 -11.18
N LEU A 29 -17.72 18.26 -10.04
CA LEU A 29 -17.82 19.48 -9.23
C LEU A 29 -16.45 19.87 -8.68
N LEU A 30 -15.61 18.88 -8.33
CA LEU A 30 -14.24 19.12 -7.86
C LEU A 30 -13.37 19.73 -8.98
N TYR A 31 -13.55 19.26 -10.21
CA TYR A 31 -12.89 19.89 -11.36
C TYR A 31 -13.22 21.38 -11.46
N GLY A 32 -14.52 21.71 -11.37
CA GLY A 32 -14.97 23.10 -11.42
C GLY A 32 -14.41 23.94 -10.26
N PHE A 33 -14.35 23.38 -9.08
CA PHE A 33 -13.79 24.03 -7.89
C PHE A 33 -12.29 24.33 -8.05
N ILE A 34 -11.50 23.37 -8.53
CA ILE A 34 -10.04 23.53 -8.67
C ILE A 34 -9.69 24.50 -9.81
N LYS A 35 -10.41 24.43 -10.93
CA LYS A 35 -10.17 25.29 -12.09
C LYS A 35 -10.80 26.69 -11.97
N ASP A 36 -11.62 26.92 -10.94
CA ASP A 36 -12.44 28.15 -10.80
C ASP A 36 -13.28 28.44 -12.07
N GLN A 37 -13.84 27.39 -12.67
CA GLN A 37 -14.68 27.46 -13.86
C GLN A 37 -15.61 26.25 -13.94
N ASN A 38 -16.75 26.39 -14.63
CA ASN A 38 -17.64 25.26 -14.85
C ASN A 38 -16.99 24.17 -15.71
N ALA A 39 -17.12 22.91 -15.28
CA ALA A 39 -16.81 21.78 -16.14
C ALA A 39 -17.77 21.78 -17.34
N ARG A 40 -17.23 21.79 -18.54
CA ARG A 40 -18.02 21.74 -19.76
C ARG A 40 -18.30 20.29 -20.13
N LEU A 41 -19.58 19.96 -20.25
CA LEU A 41 -20.03 18.63 -20.57
C LEU A 41 -20.85 18.62 -21.84
N VAL A 42 -20.67 17.59 -22.65
CA VAL A 42 -21.46 17.32 -23.86
C VAL A 42 -22.19 15.98 -23.67
N LYS A 43 -23.35 15.87 -24.31
CA LYS A 43 -24.13 14.64 -24.27
C LYS A 43 -23.50 13.60 -25.19
N SER A 44 -23.39 12.36 -24.73
CA SER A 44 -23.04 11.19 -25.53
C SER A 44 -24.01 11.03 -26.71
N LEU A 45 -23.56 10.45 -27.82
CA LEU A 45 -24.35 10.33 -29.05
C LEU A 45 -25.42 9.23 -28.93
N THR A 46 -25.11 8.12 -28.29
CA THR A 46 -25.94 6.89 -28.28
C THR A 46 -26.53 6.55 -26.93
N ASN A 47 -26.14 7.26 -25.88
CA ASN A 47 -26.69 7.05 -24.54
C ASN A 47 -26.97 8.38 -23.80
N PRO A 48 -27.67 8.37 -22.65
CA PRO A 48 -28.09 9.60 -21.96
C PRO A 48 -26.99 10.23 -21.06
N ILE A 49 -25.74 9.77 -21.12
CA ILE A 49 -24.66 10.24 -20.24
C ILE A 49 -24.04 11.51 -20.81
N TYR A 50 -23.58 12.39 -19.92
CA TYR A 50 -22.78 13.56 -20.25
C TYR A 50 -21.31 13.29 -19.92
N ILE A 51 -20.42 13.69 -20.82
CA ILE A 51 -18.97 13.50 -20.74
C ILE A 51 -18.24 14.85 -20.86
N PRO A 52 -16.97 14.97 -20.44
CA PRO A 52 -16.17 16.17 -20.65
C PRO A 52 -16.05 16.53 -22.13
N GLU A 53 -16.25 17.81 -22.47
CA GLU A 53 -16.24 18.32 -23.85
C GLU A 53 -14.91 18.08 -24.55
N ASP A 54 -13.80 18.15 -23.84
CA ASP A 54 -12.45 18.04 -24.39
C ASP A 54 -11.87 16.62 -24.39
N THR A 55 -12.69 15.60 -24.17
CA THR A 55 -12.28 14.19 -24.26
C THR A 55 -11.71 13.86 -25.64
N ASP A 56 -10.59 13.16 -25.70
CA ASP A 56 -9.95 12.81 -26.96
C ASP A 56 -10.61 11.62 -27.67
N ILE A 57 -10.99 10.58 -26.92
CA ILE A 57 -11.66 9.37 -27.44
C ILE A 57 -12.81 9.03 -26.50
N VAL A 58 -13.97 8.73 -27.06
CA VAL A 58 -15.14 8.26 -26.30
C VAL A 58 -15.62 6.94 -26.84
N ILE A 59 -15.80 5.98 -25.95
CA ILE A 59 -16.39 4.67 -26.24
C ILE A 59 -17.74 4.62 -25.51
N GLU A 60 -18.83 4.56 -26.27
CA GLU A 60 -20.20 4.53 -25.74
C GLU A 60 -20.80 3.12 -25.89
N GLY A 61 -21.57 2.72 -24.91
CA GLY A 61 -22.22 1.42 -24.97
C GLY A 61 -23.17 1.17 -23.81
N TRP A 62 -23.53 -0.09 -23.67
CA TRP A 62 -24.45 -0.58 -22.67
C TRP A 62 -23.87 -1.82 -22.00
N VAL A 63 -24.04 -1.92 -20.69
CA VAL A 63 -23.65 -3.05 -19.89
C VAL A 63 -24.88 -3.75 -19.33
N ASP A 64 -24.98 -5.06 -19.56
CA ASP A 64 -25.90 -5.93 -18.85
C ASP A 64 -25.10 -6.61 -17.72
N PRO A 65 -25.34 -6.26 -16.43
CA PRO A 65 -24.60 -6.86 -15.32
C PRO A 65 -24.78 -8.37 -15.14
N SER A 66 -25.75 -8.97 -15.85
CA SER A 66 -25.97 -10.43 -15.84
C SER A 66 -25.09 -11.18 -16.86
N VAL A 67 -24.51 -10.46 -17.83
CA VAL A 67 -23.61 -11.03 -18.86
C VAL A 67 -22.18 -10.82 -18.42
N MET A 68 -21.49 -11.90 -18.10
CA MET A 68 -20.13 -11.90 -17.56
C MET A 68 -19.19 -12.66 -18.47
N GLU A 69 -17.97 -12.15 -18.64
CA GLU A 69 -16.84 -12.85 -19.26
C GLU A 69 -15.60 -12.76 -18.37
N ILE A 70 -14.67 -13.70 -18.57
CA ILE A 70 -13.42 -13.72 -17.81
C ILE A 70 -12.51 -12.60 -18.28
N GLU A 71 -12.08 -11.75 -17.36
CA GLU A 71 -11.09 -10.70 -17.54
C GLU A 71 -9.86 -10.95 -16.67
N GLY A 72 -8.69 -10.45 -17.11
CA GLY A 72 -7.42 -10.58 -16.40
C GLY A 72 -6.55 -11.74 -16.87
N PRO A 73 -5.38 -11.94 -16.25
CA PRO A 73 -4.80 -11.03 -15.26
C PRO A 73 -4.23 -9.76 -15.92
N PHE A 74 -4.24 -8.65 -15.20
CA PHE A 74 -3.53 -7.43 -15.61
C PHE A 74 -2.82 -6.81 -14.40
N GLY A 75 -1.73 -6.06 -14.63
CA GLY A 75 -0.99 -5.40 -13.57
C GLY A 75 -1.78 -4.26 -12.95
N ASP A 76 -1.70 -4.12 -11.61
CA ASP A 76 -2.38 -3.07 -10.88
C ASP A 76 -1.40 -2.26 -10.03
N HIS A 77 -1.86 -1.12 -9.47
CA HIS A 77 -1.06 -0.17 -8.68
C HIS A 77 -0.49 -0.78 -7.40
N THR A 78 -1.05 -1.87 -6.91
CA THR A 78 -0.52 -2.62 -5.77
C THR A 78 0.82 -3.31 -6.07
N GLY A 79 1.18 -3.46 -7.34
CA GLY A 79 2.37 -4.17 -7.78
C GLY A 79 2.15 -5.66 -7.97
N TYR A 80 0.90 -6.11 -7.94
CA TYR A 80 0.49 -7.49 -8.21
C TYR A 80 -0.40 -7.55 -9.45
N TYR A 81 -0.49 -8.73 -10.07
CA TYR A 81 -1.49 -8.97 -11.08
C TYR A 81 -2.86 -9.21 -10.44
N THR A 82 -3.92 -8.68 -11.05
CA THR A 82 -5.28 -9.08 -10.67
C THR A 82 -5.50 -10.56 -11.02
N LEU A 83 -6.41 -11.19 -10.30
CA LEU A 83 -6.84 -12.56 -10.64
C LEU A 83 -7.71 -12.55 -11.90
N LYS A 84 -7.87 -13.73 -12.50
CA LYS A 84 -8.83 -13.94 -13.58
C LYS A 84 -10.22 -14.11 -12.97
N GLU A 85 -11.08 -13.15 -13.20
CA GLU A 85 -12.42 -13.13 -12.60
C GLU A 85 -13.48 -12.74 -13.61
N PRO A 86 -14.77 -13.11 -13.38
CA PRO A 86 -15.84 -12.69 -14.26
C PRO A 86 -16.20 -11.23 -14.05
N TYR A 87 -16.20 -10.44 -15.14
CA TYR A 87 -16.59 -9.05 -15.18
C TYR A 87 -17.73 -8.80 -16.17
N PRO A 88 -18.59 -7.77 -15.94
CA PRO A 88 -19.66 -7.42 -16.86
C PRO A 88 -19.15 -6.98 -18.23
N VAL A 89 -19.78 -7.45 -19.30
CA VAL A 89 -19.42 -7.10 -20.68
C VAL A 89 -20.12 -5.84 -21.10
N MET A 90 -19.39 -4.98 -21.83
CA MET A 90 -19.94 -3.77 -22.45
C MET A 90 -20.16 -4.00 -23.96
N ASP A 91 -21.40 -3.88 -24.40
CA ASP A 91 -21.75 -3.80 -25.83
C ASP A 91 -21.49 -2.41 -26.34
N VAL A 92 -20.48 -2.25 -27.17
CA VAL A 92 -20.08 -0.96 -27.75
C VAL A 92 -21.04 -0.56 -28.86
N SER A 93 -21.67 0.60 -28.72
CA SER A 93 -22.59 1.17 -29.73
C SER A 93 -21.95 2.25 -30.61
N CYS A 94 -20.96 2.99 -30.09
CA CYS A 94 -20.32 4.07 -30.82
C CYS A 94 -18.90 4.33 -30.29
N ILE A 95 -17.99 4.69 -31.18
CA ILE A 95 -16.67 5.23 -30.84
C ILE A 95 -16.49 6.53 -31.58
N THR A 96 -16.17 7.60 -30.84
CA THR A 96 -15.85 8.92 -31.42
C THR A 96 -14.49 9.38 -30.96
N CYS A 97 -13.82 10.21 -31.74
CA CYS A 97 -12.54 10.79 -31.37
C CYS A 97 -12.36 12.18 -32.02
N LYS A 98 -11.47 12.98 -31.45
CA LYS A 98 -10.96 14.21 -32.10
C LYS A 98 -10.24 13.86 -33.40
N GLU A 99 -10.04 14.84 -34.28
CA GLU A 99 -9.24 14.68 -35.51
C GLU A 99 -7.79 14.24 -35.21
N ARG A 100 -7.24 14.67 -34.08
CA ARG A 100 -5.89 14.33 -33.61
C ARG A 100 -5.96 13.92 -32.16
N PRO A 101 -6.47 12.74 -31.86
CA PRO A 101 -6.64 12.29 -30.47
C PRO A 101 -5.30 11.95 -29.84
N ILE A 102 -5.17 12.26 -28.56
CA ILE A 102 -4.05 11.83 -27.73
C ILE A 102 -4.54 10.68 -26.88
N TYR A 103 -3.93 9.51 -27.05
CA TYR A 103 -4.14 8.37 -26.16
C TYR A 103 -3.16 8.47 -24.99
N GLN A 104 -3.68 8.77 -23.82
CA GLN A 104 -2.90 8.78 -22.59
C GLN A 104 -2.69 7.35 -22.13
N ALA A 105 -1.46 7.00 -21.83
CA ALA A 105 -1.10 5.67 -21.37
C ALA A 105 -0.09 5.76 -20.23
N THR A 106 -0.19 4.82 -19.28
CA THR A 106 0.77 4.63 -18.23
C THR A 106 1.11 3.15 -18.07
N VAL A 107 2.15 2.85 -17.30
CA VAL A 107 2.49 1.49 -16.91
C VAL A 107 2.20 1.35 -15.43
N VAL A 108 1.33 0.41 -15.09
CA VAL A 108 0.93 0.13 -13.71
C VAL A 108 1.71 -1.07 -13.18
N GLY A 109 2.09 -1.04 -11.91
CA GLY A 109 2.84 -2.13 -11.30
C GLY A 109 3.49 -1.76 -9.97
N LYS A 110 4.69 -2.27 -9.71
CA LYS A 110 5.43 -1.98 -8.47
C LYS A 110 5.78 -0.49 -8.35
N PRO A 111 5.64 0.11 -7.16
CA PRO A 111 5.96 1.52 -6.95
C PRO A 111 7.47 1.83 -7.13
N PRO A 112 7.86 3.10 -7.41
CA PRO A 112 6.98 4.25 -7.57
C PRO A 112 6.53 4.42 -9.02
N LEU A 113 5.28 4.81 -9.21
CA LEU A 113 4.68 5.14 -10.52
C LEU A 113 3.95 6.48 -10.43
N GLU A 114 3.04 6.77 -11.38
CA GLU A 114 2.23 8.00 -11.37
C GLU A 114 1.36 8.13 -10.12
N ASP A 115 0.98 7.03 -9.51
CA ASP A 115 0.20 6.95 -8.27
C ASP A 115 0.80 7.75 -7.13
N LYS A 116 2.12 7.84 -7.07
CA LYS A 116 2.82 8.71 -6.11
C LYS A 116 2.31 10.16 -6.18
N TYR A 117 2.20 10.69 -7.40
CA TYR A 117 1.78 12.09 -7.59
C TYR A 117 0.29 12.27 -7.40
N MET A 118 -0.52 11.27 -7.79
CA MET A 118 -1.97 11.25 -7.55
C MET A 118 -2.26 11.19 -6.05
N GLY A 119 -1.58 10.31 -5.32
CA GLY A 119 -1.65 10.20 -3.87
C GLY A 119 -1.27 11.51 -3.17
N TRP A 120 -0.15 12.11 -3.56
CA TRP A 120 0.31 13.37 -2.99
C TRP A 120 -0.68 14.52 -3.23
N ALA A 121 -1.26 14.64 -4.43
CA ALA A 121 -2.32 15.61 -4.68
C ALA A 121 -3.54 15.37 -3.79
N THR A 122 -3.95 14.11 -3.64
CA THR A 122 -5.06 13.70 -2.77
C THR A 122 -4.81 14.07 -1.32
N GLU A 123 -3.61 13.76 -0.78
CA GLU A 123 -3.23 14.15 0.58
C GLU A 123 -3.43 15.64 0.83
N ARG A 124 -2.97 16.48 -0.09
CA ARG A 124 -2.97 17.95 0.12
C ARG A 124 -4.36 18.56 -0.08
N ILE A 125 -5.09 18.10 -1.08
CA ILE A 125 -6.41 18.66 -1.41
C ILE A 125 -7.47 18.19 -0.41
N PHE A 126 -7.41 16.94 0.04
CA PHE A 126 -8.42 16.38 0.94
C PHE A 126 -8.09 16.49 2.43
N LEU A 127 -6.88 16.92 2.82
CA LEU A 127 -6.55 17.13 4.23
C LEU A 127 -7.57 18.04 4.96
N PRO A 128 -7.98 19.20 4.42
CA PRO A 128 -8.99 20.04 5.08
C PRO A 128 -10.35 19.33 5.26
N LEU A 129 -10.77 18.55 4.27
CA LEU A 129 -12.02 17.79 4.36
C LEU A 129 -11.92 16.68 5.41
N LEU A 130 -10.84 15.93 5.44
CA LEU A 130 -10.60 14.89 6.43
C LEU A 130 -10.58 15.46 7.86
N LYS A 131 -10.01 16.66 8.04
CA LYS A 131 -10.01 17.36 9.34
C LYS A 131 -11.41 17.78 9.83
N THR A 132 -12.41 17.82 8.98
CA THR A 132 -13.80 18.07 9.43
C THR A 132 -14.38 16.92 10.23
N THR A 133 -13.93 15.70 9.98
CA THR A 133 -14.36 14.46 10.65
C THR A 133 -13.31 13.92 11.63
N ALA A 134 -12.05 14.28 11.43
CA ALA A 134 -10.91 13.93 12.27
C ALA A 134 -10.14 15.21 12.68
N PRO A 135 -10.72 16.08 13.56
CA PRO A 135 -10.23 17.43 13.82
C PRO A 135 -8.83 17.46 14.46
N ASP A 136 -8.44 16.41 15.16
CA ASP A 136 -7.13 16.30 15.79
C ASP A 136 -6.02 15.88 14.81
N LEU A 137 -6.35 15.55 13.56
CA LEU A 137 -5.37 15.29 12.52
C LEU A 137 -4.64 16.60 12.16
N ILE A 138 -3.31 16.60 12.27
CA ILE A 138 -2.45 17.72 11.84
C ILE A 138 -2.12 17.54 10.36
N ASP A 139 -1.59 16.37 10.00
CA ASP A 139 -1.16 16.02 8.67
C ASP A 139 -1.16 14.50 8.45
N TYR A 140 -1.13 14.06 7.21
CA TYR A 140 -0.92 12.66 6.87
C TYR A 140 -0.11 12.52 5.59
N ASN A 141 0.54 11.37 5.44
CA ASN A 141 1.32 11.00 4.27
C ASN A 141 1.04 9.55 3.89
N MET A 142 0.87 9.30 2.60
CA MET A 142 0.75 7.97 2.02
C MET A 142 2.06 7.62 1.32
N PRO A 143 3.00 6.90 1.97
CA PRO A 143 4.25 6.50 1.32
C PRO A 143 3.98 5.72 0.05
N GLU A 144 4.70 6.02 -1.03
CA GLU A 144 4.48 5.41 -2.35
C GLU A 144 4.56 3.89 -2.34
N ASN A 145 5.47 3.33 -1.54
CA ASN A 145 5.59 1.88 -1.33
C ASN A 145 4.52 1.30 -0.37
N GLY A 146 3.68 2.14 0.20
CA GLY A 146 2.46 1.75 0.93
C GLY A 146 1.23 1.63 0.04
N VAL A 147 1.35 1.88 -1.27
CA VAL A 147 0.30 1.78 -2.29
C VAL A 147 -1.04 2.34 -1.82
N PHE A 148 -1.05 3.61 -1.41
CA PHE A 148 -2.17 4.40 -0.87
C PHE A 148 -2.73 3.87 0.45
N HIS A 149 -3.50 2.80 0.40
CA HIS A 149 -4.31 2.31 1.51
C HIS A 149 -3.61 1.28 2.38
N ASN A 150 -2.47 0.71 1.95
CA ASN A 150 -1.80 -0.29 2.77
C ASN A 150 -0.93 0.31 3.87
N LEU A 151 -0.42 1.54 3.70
CA LEU A 151 0.36 2.21 4.75
C LEU A 151 0.10 3.71 4.76
N ILE A 152 -0.28 4.24 5.93
CA ILE A 152 -0.40 5.69 6.15
C ILE A 152 0.37 6.08 7.40
N LEU A 153 1.08 7.22 7.30
CA LEU A 153 1.63 7.97 8.42
C LEU A 153 0.67 9.10 8.76
N ALA A 154 0.25 9.22 10.01
CA ALA A 154 -0.67 10.27 10.46
C ALA A 154 -0.08 11.04 11.65
N LYS A 155 0.03 12.35 11.53
CA LYS A 155 0.44 13.24 12.61
C LYS A 155 -0.80 13.83 13.26
N MET A 156 -0.90 13.72 14.58
CA MET A 156 -2.08 14.18 15.31
C MET A 156 -1.71 15.05 16.53
N ASN A 157 -2.65 15.85 16.97
CA ASN A 157 -2.59 16.57 18.22
C ASN A 157 -3.05 15.66 19.37
N VAL A 158 -2.15 15.34 20.28
CA VAL A 158 -2.43 14.42 21.40
C VAL A 158 -2.83 15.20 22.65
N LEU A 159 -4.10 15.09 23.07
CA LEU A 159 -4.66 15.87 24.17
C LEU A 159 -4.64 15.14 25.52
N TYR A 160 -4.65 13.80 25.53
CA TYR A 160 -4.71 12.97 26.74
C TYR A 160 -4.19 11.54 26.48
N PRO A 161 -3.82 10.81 27.54
CA PRO A 161 -3.39 9.40 27.39
C PRO A 161 -4.48 8.53 26.76
N GLY A 162 -4.13 7.76 25.74
CA GLY A 162 -5.07 6.91 24.98
C GLY A 162 -5.77 7.60 23.82
N HIS A 163 -5.57 8.89 23.62
CA HIS A 163 -6.18 9.65 22.52
C HIS A 163 -5.82 9.06 21.15
N ALA A 164 -4.57 8.64 20.95
CA ALA A 164 -4.17 8.00 19.69
C ALA A 164 -5.02 6.77 19.35
N LYS A 165 -5.30 5.90 20.33
CA LYS A 165 -6.14 4.71 20.09
C LYS A 165 -7.61 5.08 19.80
N GLN A 166 -8.16 6.07 20.48
CA GLN A 166 -9.49 6.59 20.14
C GLN A 166 -9.50 7.14 18.72
N PHE A 167 -8.49 7.91 18.36
CA PHE A 167 -8.36 8.51 17.03
C PHE A 167 -8.25 7.45 15.93
N MET A 168 -7.55 6.33 16.14
CA MET A 168 -7.47 5.20 15.22
C MET A 168 -8.87 4.70 14.83
N HIS A 169 -9.78 4.52 15.81
CA HIS A 169 -11.15 4.08 15.53
C HIS A 169 -11.94 5.11 14.71
N ALA A 170 -11.79 6.40 15.02
CA ALA A 170 -12.42 7.47 14.24
C ALA A 170 -11.86 7.53 12.81
N PHE A 171 -10.55 7.41 12.66
CA PHE A 171 -9.85 7.44 11.38
C PHE A 171 -10.35 6.35 10.43
N TRP A 172 -10.43 5.11 10.91
CA TRP A 172 -10.97 3.99 10.12
C TRP A 172 -12.50 4.05 9.90
N GLY A 173 -13.21 4.91 10.60
CA GLY A 173 -14.63 5.17 10.38
C GLY A 173 -14.94 6.20 9.29
N VAL A 174 -13.94 6.80 8.64
CA VAL A 174 -14.12 7.95 7.76
C VAL A 174 -13.82 7.62 6.30
N GLY A 175 -14.87 7.55 5.47
CA GLY A 175 -14.74 7.47 4.01
C GLY A 175 -13.70 6.46 3.53
N GLN A 176 -12.82 6.86 2.63
CA GLN A 176 -11.76 6.00 2.11
C GLN A 176 -10.67 5.64 3.14
N MET A 177 -10.54 6.37 4.25
CA MET A 177 -9.65 5.96 5.32
C MET A 177 -10.07 4.61 5.94
N SER A 178 -11.32 4.20 5.74
CA SER A 178 -11.80 2.87 6.14
C SER A 178 -11.04 1.72 5.46
N PHE A 179 -10.49 1.92 4.26
CA PHE A 179 -9.70 0.91 3.54
C PHE A 179 -8.27 0.78 4.05
N VAL A 180 -7.75 1.76 4.80
CA VAL A 180 -6.37 1.74 5.31
C VAL A 180 -6.12 0.50 6.15
N LYS A 181 -5.09 -0.28 5.80
CA LYS A 181 -4.70 -1.50 6.54
C LYS A 181 -3.77 -1.20 7.69
N HIS A 182 -2.71 -0.43 7.45
CA HIS A 182 -1.67 -0.14 8.44
C HIS A 182 -1.54 1.38 8.61
N ALA A 183 -1.80 1.88 9.80
CA ALA A 183 -1.72 3.31 10.11
C ALA A 183 -0.79 3.54 11.31
N LEU A 184 0.24 4.38 11.11
CA LEU A 184 1.22 4.74 12.12
C LEU A 184 0.95 6.18 12.56
N PHE A 185 0.62 6.34 13.84
CA PHE A 185 0.25 7.63 14.43
C PHE A 185 1.38 8.21 15.23
N VAL A 186 1.74 9.45 14.94
CA VAL A 186 2.75 10.24 15.66
C VAL A 186 2.15 11.52 16.21
N ASP A 187 2.77 12.10 17.23
CA ASP A 187 2.32 13.39 17.78
C ASP A 187 2.90 14.60 17.04
N GLU A 188 2.53 15.78 17.48
CA GLU A 188 2.94 17.08 16.92
C GLU A 188 4.45 17.33 16.97
N LYS A 189 5.19 16.63 17.85
CA LYS A 189 6.65 16.76 18.00
C LYS A 189 7.43 15.93 16.96
N ALA A 190 6.74 15.05 16.26
CA ALA A 190 7.37 14.20 15.25
C ALA A 190 7.98 15.04 14.11
N PRO A 191 9.05 14.57 13.47
CA PRO A 191 9.61 15.21 12.28
C PRO A 191 8.60 15.25 11.12
N ASP A 192 8.99 15.85 10.01
CA ASP A 192 8.19 15.88 8.79
C ASP A 192 7.88 14.45 8.35
N LEU A 193 6.62 14.19 7.97
CA LEU A 193 6.16 12.86 7.54
C LEU A 193 6.80 12.42 6.22
N ASN A 194 7.37 13.35 5.44
CA ASN A 194 8.09 13.07 4.20
C ASN A 194 9.58 12.79 4.43
N ASP A 195 10.12 13.08 5.62
CA ASP A 195 11.48 12.70 6.00
C ASP A 195 11.47 11.28 6.57
N TYR A 196 11.44 10.29 5.65
CA TYR A 196 11.34 8.87 6.03
C TYR A 196 12.52 8.38 6.89
N GLU A 197 13.66 9.03 6.83
CA GLU A 197 14.82 8.70 7.67
C GLU A 197 14.55 9.09 9.13
N GLN A 198 14.13 10.32 9.38
CA GLN A 198 13.87 10.81 10.72
C GLN A 198 12.55 10.26 11.30
N ILE A 199 11.50 10.15 10.49
CA ILE A 199 10.20 9.66 10.98
C ILE A 199 10.26 8.18 11.36
N SER A 200 11.03 7.36 10.63
CA SER A 200 11.22 5.96 11.01
C SER A 200 11.99 5.83 12.33
N ASP A 201 13.02 6.66 12.57
CA ASP A 201 13.71 6.69 13.86
C ASP A 201 12.77 7.12 14.99
N TYR A 202 11.93 8.11 14.74
CA TYR A 202 10.94 8.58 15.71
C TYR A 202 9.98 7.45 16.12
N ILE A 203 9.44 6.72 15.14
CA ILE A 203 8.51 5.62 15.34
C ILE A 203 9.21 4.46 16.06
N LEU A 204 10.38 4.02 15.59
CA LEU A 204 11.11 2.88 16.14
C LEU A 204 11.68 3.11 17.55
N ASN A 205 11.77 4.36 17.99
CA ASN A 205 12.04 4.67 19.40
C ASN A 205 10.80 4.57 20.29
N ARG A 206 9.58 4.42 19.71
CA ARG A 206 8.30 4.47 20.44
C ARG A 206 7.45 3.22 20.28
N VAL A 207 7.69 2.40 19.27
CA VAL A 207 6.91 1.19 19.02
C VAL A 207 7.21 0.12 20.06
N CYS A 208 6.15 -0.48 20.59
CA CYS A 208 6.18 -1.69 21.42
C CYS A 208 4.82 -2.40 21.33
N ALA A 209 4.75 -3.64 21.75
CA ALA A 209 3.54 -4.47 21.67
C ALA A 209 2.29 -3.81 22.31
N LYS A 210 2.44 -3.11 23.43
CA LYS A 210 1.34 -2.41 24.13
C LYS A 210 0.78 -1.21 23.35
N ARG A 211 1.54 -0.69 22.39
CA ARG A 211 1.17 0.45 21.56
C ARG A 211 0.57 0.04 20.20
N LEU A 212 0.43 -1.24 19.97
CA LEU A 212 -0.29 -1.76 18.81
C LEU A 212 -1.80 -1.83 19.08
N LEU A 213 -2.59 -1.55 18.07
CA LEU A 213 -4.02 -1.82 18.02
C LEU A 213 -4.27 -2.71 16.81
N ILE A 214 -4.59 -3.97 17.05
CA ILE A 214 -5.02 -4.91 16.02
C ILE A 214 -6.54 -4.90 16.01
N SER A 215 -7.12 -4.65 14.85
CA SER A 215 -8.56 -4.55 14.61
C SER A 215 -8.91 -5.26 13.30
N GLU A 216 -10.16 -5.18 12.90
CA GLU A 216 -10.64 -5.70 11.62
C GLU A 216 -11.60 -4.72 10.95
N GLY A 217 -11.77 -4.82 9.66
CA GLY A 217 -12.70 -3.97 8.93
C GLY A 217 -12.59 -4.11 7.42
N VAL A 218 -13.19 -3.16 6.72
CA VAL A 218 -13.19 -3.13 5.26
C VAL A 218 -11.76 -2.99 4.73
N CYS A 219 -11.42 -3.80 3.75
CA CYS A 219 -10.19 -3.70 2.96
C CYS A 219 -10.51 -3.33 1.51
N ASP A 220 -9.53 -2.88 0.77
CA ASP A 220 -9.66 -2.65 -0.66
C ASP A 220 -9.92 -3.95 -1.42
N ALA A 221 -10.57 -3.86 -2.59
CA ALA A 221 -10.86 -5.01 -3.43
C ALA A 221 -9.59 -5.72 -3.92
N LEU A 222 -8.48 -4.99 -4.06
CA LEU A 222 -7.19 -5.51 -4.48
C LEU A 222 -6.37 -6.11 -3.32
N ASP A 223 -6.88 -6.08 -2.09
CA ASP A 223 -6.21 -6.73 -0.95
C ASP A 223 -6.26 -8.25 -1.10
N HIS A 224 -5.11 -8.82 -1.37
CA HIS A 224 -4.96 -10.27 -1.48
C HIS A 224 -4.56 -10.94 -0.15
N ALA A 225 -3.97 -10.20 0.80
CA ALA A 225 -3.45 -10.80 2.01
C ALA A 225 -4.54 -11.25 3.00
N SER A 226 -5.68 -10.57 3.02
CA SER A 226 -6.78 -10.94 3.91
C SER A 226 -7.42 -12.27 3.52
N PRO A 227 -7.87 -13.07 4.51
CA PRO A 227 -8.47 -14.37 4.25
C PRO A 227 -9.83 -14.25 3.51
N ASN A 228 -10.51 -13.13 3.67
CA ASN A 228 -11.76 -12.82 2.97
C ASN A 228 -11.58 -11.61 2.06
N ALA A 229 -12.19 -11.64 0.89
CA ALA A 229 -12.25 -10.46 0.03
C ALA A 229 -12.97 -9.32 0.72
N LEU A 230 -12.48 -8.09 0.57
CA LEU A 230 -13.06 -6.85 1.10
C LEU A 230 -13.09 -6.73 2.63
N PHE A 231 -12.56 -7.69 3.38
CA PHE A 231 -12.60 -7.67 4.84
C PHE A 231 -11.38 -8.36 5.44
N GLY A 232 -10.66 -7.67 6.33
CA GLY A 232 -9.43 -8.19 6.93
C GLY A 232 -8.92 -7.42 8.12
N GLY A 233 -7.74 -7.83 8.58
CA GLY A 233 -7.04 -7.28 9.73
C GLY A 233 -6.42 -5.92 9.47
N LYS A 234 -6.43 -5.06 10.49
CA LYS A 234 -5.88 -3.71 10.49
C LYS A 234 -4.90 -3.52 11.63
N LEU A 235 -3.79 -2.81 11.36
CA LEU A 235 -2.79 -2.46 12.36
C LEU A 235 -2.76 -0.95 12.58
N GLY A 236 -2.99 -0.52 13.82
CA GLY A 236 -2.66 0.82 14.30
C GLY A 236 -1.43 0.79 15.18
N VAL A 237 -0.48 1.68 14.94
CA VAL A 237 0.71 1.85 15.76
C VAL A 237 0.67 3.22 16.44
N ASP A 238 0.58 3.24 17.75
CA ASP A 238 0.67 4.45 18.56
C ASP A 238 2.15 4.77 18.83
N ALA A 239 2.74 5.61 18.00
CA ALA A 239 4.09 6.12 18.17
C ALA A 239 4.09 7.57 18.74
N THR A 240 3.08 7.92 19.52
CA THR A 240 2.99 9.22 20.20
C THR A 240 3.69 9.22 21.57
N GLY A 241 3.93 10.40 22.13
CA GLY A 241 4.49 10.59 23.46
C GLY A 241 5.98 10.20 23.57
N GLU A 242 6.40 9.81 24.76
CA GLU A 242 7.81 9.55 25.05
C GLU A 242 8.31 8.22 24.44
N ALA A 243 9.61 8.18 24.16
CA ALA A 243 10.27 6.95 23.70
C ALA A 243 10.10 5.82 24.74
N VAL A 244 10.10 4.56 24.27
CA VAL A 244 10.03 3.42 25.18
C VAL A 244 11.28 3.34 26.05
N GLU A 245 11.11 2.94 27.32
CA GLU A 245 12.22 2.88 28.27
C GLU A 245 13.23 1.80 27.91
N THR A 246 12.72 0.63 27.53
CA THR A 246 13.55 -0.55 27.26
C THR A 246 13.76 -0.77 25.77
N GLY A 247 15.01 -0.84 25.34
CA GLY A 247 15.41 -1.24 23.99
C GLY A 247 15.88 -2.70 23.91
N VAL A 248 16.51 -3.07 22.79
CA VAL A 248 17.28 -4.31 22.68
C VAL A 248 18.41 -4.29 23.70
N ARG A 249 18.58 -5.39 24.47
CA ARG A 249 19.56 -5.44 25.56
C ARG A 249 20.98 -5.66 25.07
N THR A 250 21.12 -6.53 24.08
CA THR A 250 22.45 -6.87 23.52
C THR A 250 22.35 -6.89 22.01
N LEU A 251 22.89 -5.87 21.37
CA LEU A 251 22.95 -5.80 19.92
C LEU A 251 24.08 -6.70 19.41
N LEU A 252 23.78 -7.56 18.44
CA LEU A 252 24.74 -8.38 17.69
C LEU A 252 24.89 -7.82 16.28
N SER A 253 26.00 -8.08 15.62
CA SER A 253 26.13 -7.84 14.19
C SER A 253 25.22 -8.78 13.40
N ASP A 254 24.88 -8.42 12.17
CA ASP A 254 24.05 -9.25 11.28
C ASP A 254 24.63 -10.67 11.15
N GLN A 255 25.95 -10.76 11.00
CA GLN A 255 26.63 -12.05 10.87
C GLN A 255 26.55 -12.91 12.16
N GLU A 256 26.79 -12.31 13.31
CA GLU A 256 26.69 -13.03 14.59
C GLU A 256 25.27 -13.50 14.87
N LEU A 257 24.28 -12.64 14.58
CA LEU A 257 22.89 -12.95 14.76
C LEU A 257 22.44 -14.04 13.77
N TRP A 258 22.85 -13.96 12.52
CA TRP A 258 22.57 -14.95 11.49
C TRP A 258 23.10 -16.33 11.87
N LEU A 259 24.35 -16.43 12.33
CA LEU A 259 24.95 -17.69 12.77
C LEU A 259 24.18 -18.33 13.93
N LYS A 260 23.69 -17.53 14.88
CA LYS A 260 22.89 -18.02 16.00
C LYS A 260 21.49 -18.45 15.54
N VAL A 261 20.81 -17.62 14.75
CA VAL A 261 19.44 -17.85 14.29
C VAL A 261 19.37 -19.11 13.43
N THR A 262 20.29 -19.30 12.49
CA THR A 262 20.32 -20.46 11.60
C THR A 262 20.55 -21.81 12.31
N THR A 263 21.07 -21.78 13.53
CA THR A 263 21.18 -22.98 14.37
C THR A 263 19.80 -23.52 14.81
N LEU A 264 18.83 -22.65 15.02
CA LEU A 264 17.45 -23.01 15.43
C LEU A 264 16.45 -22.94 14.26
N VAL A 265 16.72 -22.06 13.30
CA VAL A 265 15.87 -21.82 12.13
C VAL A 265 16.74 -21.93 10.87
N PRO A 266 17.07 -23.16 10.42
CA PRO A 266 17.95 -23.39 9.27
C PRO A 266 17.34 -22.92 7.94
N GLU A 267 16.06 -22.62 7.94
CA GLU A 267 15.35 -22.03 6.81
C GLU A 267 15.77 -20.59 6.49
N VAL A 268 16.37 -19.87 7.43
CA VAL A 268 16.87 -18.49 7.23
C VAL A 268 18.05 -18.49 6.29
N LYS A 269 17.93 -17.84 5.14
CA LYS A 269 18.94 -17.71 4.10
C LYS A 269 19.70 -16.39 4.19
N ALA A 270 19.00 -15.32 4.54
CA ALA A 270 19.57 -14.00 4.73
C ALA A 270 18.96 -13.28 5.93
N LEU A 271 19.73 -12.38 6.54
CA LEU A 271 19.32 -11.57 7.67
C LEU A 271 19.90 -10.17 7.55
N LYS A 272 19.10 -9.16 7.86
CA LYS A 272 19.52 -7.76 7.91
C LYS A 272 18.83 -7.02 9.04
N GLN A 273 19.61 -6.25 9.80
CA GLN A 273 19.06 -5.36 10.81
C GLN A 273 19.03 -3.91 10.29
N TYR A 274 17.92 -3.24 10.54
CA TYR A 274 17.70 -1.85 10.19
C TYR A 274 17.53 -0.99 11.42
N LYS A 275 18.01 0.27 11.36
CA LYS A 275 17.83 1.27 12.41
C LYS A 275 18.34 0.79 13.79
N ILE A 276 19.51 0.17 13.78
CA ILE A 276 20.15 -0.44 14.98
C ILE A 276 20.41 0.54 16.13
N HIS A 277 20.42 1.85 15.85
CA HIS A 277 20.59 2.91 16.83
C HIS A 277 19.29 3.26 17.58
N THR A 278 18.13 2.74 17.14
CA THR A 278 16.83 2.97 17.78
C THR A 278 16.57 1.99 18.91
N LYS A 279 15.50 2.24 19.69
CA LYS A 279 15.10 1.34 20.78
C LYS A 279 14.57 0.00 20.30
N THR A 280 13.95 -0.01 19.09
CA THR A 280 13.31 -1.19 18.51
C THR A 280 13.80 -1.36 17.06
N PRO A 281 15.06 -1.78 16.85
CA PRO A 281 15.55 -2.11 15.52
C PRO A 281 14.68 -3.18 14.84
N ILE A 282 14.54 -3.09 13.54
CA ILE A 282 13.85 -4.11 12.74
C ILE A 282 14.87 -5.13 12.26
N CYS A 283 14.62 -6.40 12.49
CA CYS A 283 15.37 -7.51 11.94
C CYS A 283 14.57 -8.19 10.85
N VAL A 284 15.02 -8.11 9.60
CA VAL A 284 14.40 -8.80 8.45
C VAL A 284 15.08 -10.15 8.27
N LEU A 285 14.26 -11.18 8.10
CA LEU A 285 14.67 -12.58 7.91
C LEU A 285 14.09 -13.08 6.59
N ALA A 286 14.94 -13.35 5.61
CA ALA A 286 14.53 -14.03 4.38
C ALA A 286 14.64 -15.55 4.59
N ILE A 287 13.53 -16.26 4.39
CA ILE A 287 13.45 -17.71 4.64
C ILE A 287 13.09 -18.51 3.38
N GLU A 288 13.63 -19.71 3.28
CA GLU A 288 13.08 -20.78 2.44
C GLU A 288 11.94 -21.43 3.21
N LYS A 289 10.70 -20.99 2.97
CA LYS A 289 9.53 -21.37 3.76
C LYS A 289 9.23 -22.86 3.65
N LYS A 290 9.32 -23.60 4.78
CA LYS A 290 9.08 -25.06 4.90
C LYS A 290 8.02 -25.40 5.95
N ARG A 291 7.64 -24.44 6.78
CA ARG A 291 6.66 -24.56 7.85
C ARG A 291 5.93 -23.24 8.06
N ASN A 292 4.89 -23.26 8.87
CA ASN A 292 4.16 -22.06 9.22
C ASN A 292 5.09 -21.02 9.87
N ALA A 293 4.93 -19.75 9.51
CA ALA A 293 5.75 -18.66 10.05
C ALA A 293 5.57 -18.48 11.57
N HIS A 294 4.43 -18.89 12.14
CA HIS A 294 4.23 -18.93 13.58
C HIS A 294 5.22 -19.87 14.28
N ASP A 295 5.55 -21.03 13.69
CA ASP A 295 6.54 -21.96 14.25
C ASP A 295 7.96 -21.36 14.20
N VAL A 296 8.23 -20.55 13.17
CA VAL A 296 9.47 -19.76 13.08
C VAL A 296 9.51 -18.70 14.19
N PHE A 297 8.40 -17.99 14.42
CA PHE A 297 8.26 -17.04 15.53
C PHE A 297 8.54 -17.71 16.90
N GLU A 298 7.96 -18.86 17.15
CA GLU A 298 8.18 -19.60 18.40
C GLU A 298 9.68 -19.91 18.63
N ALA A 299 10.41 -20.33 17.58
CA ALA A 299 11.84 -20.56 17.68
C ALA A 299 12.64 -19.26 17.91
N LEU A 300 12.21 -18.15 17.31
CA LEU A 300 12.87 -16.84 17.42
C LEU A 300 12.69 -16.21 18.81
N LYS A 301 11.77 -16.66 19.64
CA LYS A 301 11.65 -16.25 21.05
C LYS A 301 12.93 -16.46 21.86
N ALA A 302 13.78 -17.41 21.47
CA ALA A 302 15.08 -17.62 22.08
C ALA A 302 16.02 -16.41 21.94
N PHE A 303 15.77 -15.53 20.96
CA PHE A 303 16.62 -14.36 20.66
C PHE A 303 16.03 -13.02 21.16
N ARG A 304 15.03 -13.04 22.04
CA ARG A 304 14.34 -11.83 22.57
C ARG A 304 15.26 -10.79 23.22
N GLU A 305 16.45 -11.18 23.66
CA GLU A 305 17.48 -10.27 24.18
C GLU A 305 18.17 -9.47 23.07
N HIS A 306 18.15 -9.99 21.83
CA HIS A 306 18.82 -9.45 20.66
C HIS A 306 17.87 -8.85 19.65
N ILE A 307 16.62 -9.30 19.61
CA ILE A 307 15.59 -8.88 18.65
C ILE A 307 14.32 -8.54 19.42
N LYS A 308 13.70 -7.41 19.10
CA LYS A 308 12.36 -7.04 19.62
C LYS A 308 11.32 -6.94 18.52
N PHE A 309 11.76 -6.69 17.29
CA PHE A 309 10.87 -6.59 16.15
C PHE A 309 11.52 -7.25 14.93
N PHE A 310 10.85 -8.24 14.37
CA PHE A 310 11.33 -8.86 13.14
C PHE A 310 10.21 -9.05 12.11
N VAL A 311 10.64 -9.11 10.84
CA VAL A 311 9.80 -9.35 9.68
C VAL A 311 10.35 -10.56 8.94
N ILE A 312 9.49 -11.51 8.64
CA ILE A 312 9.83 -12.71 7.87
C ILE A 312 9.33 -12.51 6.44
N VAL A 313 10.19 -12.72 5.46
CA VAL A 313 9.87 -12.67 4.02
C VAL A 313 10.37 -13.94 3.31
N ASP A 314 9.84 -14.23 2.12
CA ASP A 314 10.37 -15.30 1.26
C ASP A 314 11.73 -14.92 0.68
N ASP A 315 12.72 -15.79 0.78
CA ASP A 315 14.07 -15.58 0.23
C ASP A 315 14.08 -15.48 -1.30
N ALA A 316 13.28 -16.31 -1.96
CA ALA A 316 13.26 -16.40 -3.43
C ALA A 316 12.81 -15.11 -4.15
N SER A 317 12.04 -14.27 -3.46
CA SER A 317 11.40 -13.08 -4.06
C SER A 317 11.74 -11.77 -3.33
N ASN A 318 12.71 -11.76 -2.41
CA ASN A 318 13.04 -10.57 -1.65
C ASN A 318 14.56 -10.42 -1.43
N ASN A 319 15.03 -9.19 -1.56
CA ASN A 319 16.41 -8.83 -1.21
C ASN A 319 16.41 -8.09 0.13
N VAL A 320 17.04 -8.68 1.16
CA VAL A 320 17.12 -8.08 2.50
C VAL A 320 17.83 -6.73 2.55
N ASP A 321 18.58 -6.35 1.52
CA ASP A 321 19.25 -5.05 1.43
C ASP A 321 18.38 -3.96 0.78
N ASN A 322 17.18 -4.31 0.27
CA ASN A 322 16.27 -3.35 -0.37
C ASN A 322 15.11 -2.95 0.57
N ALA A 323 15.39 -2.06 1.51
CA ALA A 323 14.40 -1.59 2.49
C ALA A 323 13.11 -1.05 1.85
N TYR A 324 13.21 -0.37 0.70
CA TYR A 324 12.06 0.19 0.00
C TYR A 324 11.07 -0.91 -0.44
N MET A 325 11.57 -1.95 -1.08
CA MET A 325 10.74 -3.06 -1.55
C MET A 325 10.32 -4.00 -0.41
N LEU A 326 11.10 -4.10 0.66
CA LEU A 326 10.70 -4.86 1.85
C LEU A 326 9.51 -4.22 2.56
N ILE A 327 9.41 -2.88 2.61
CA ILE A 327 8.22 -2.20 3.13
C ILE A 327 7.03 -2.50 2.23
N TRP A 328 7.17 -2.34 0.91
CA TRP A 328 6.13 -2.68 -0.05
C TRP A 328 5.64 -4.12 0.11
N ARG A 329 6.54 -5.09 0.18
CA ARG A 329 6.21 -6.51 0.39
C ARG A 329 5.46 -6.72 1.70
N THR A 330 5.96 -6.15 2.79
CA THR A 330 5.39 -6.34 4.11
C THR A 330 3.95 -5.84 4.17
N VAL A 331 3.70 -4.61 3.75
CA VAL A 331 2.35 -4.01 3.90
C VAL A 331 1.32 -4.60 2.93
N ASN A 332 1.76 -5.20 1.82
CA ASN A 332 0.86 -5.89 0.89
C ASN A 332 0.56 -7.33 1.32
N ASN A 333 1.50 -8.02 1.98
CA ASN A 333 1.41 -9.46 2.26
C ASN A 333 0.83 -9.82 3.63
N ILE A 334 0.54 -8.83 4.48
CA ILE A 334 0.09 -9.12 5.84
C ILE A 334 -1.40 -8.82 6.04
N ASP A 335 -2.06 -9.71 6.77
CA ASP A 335 -3.31 -9.47 7.47
C ASP A 335 -2.99 -9.35 8.97
N ALA A 336 -3.35 -8.25 9.60
CA ALA A 336 -2.89 -7.96 10.96
C ALA A 336 -3.37 -8.98 12.02
N LEU A 337 -4.52 -9.64 11.78
CA LEU A 337 -5.05 -10.65 12.70
C LEU A 337 -4.30 -11.99 12.60
N ARG A 338 -3.87 -12.36 11.39
CA ARG A 338 -3.18 -13.64 11.16
C ARG A 338 -1.67 -13.53 11.31
N ASP A 339 -1.08 -12.42 10.84
CA ASP A 339 0.35 -12.35 10.52
C ASP A 339 1.18 -11.54 11.53
N ILE A 340 0.54 -10.96 12.57
CA ILE A 340 1.24 -10.26 13.63
C ILE A 340 1.26 -11.14 14.89
N PHE A 341 2.46 -11.51 15.31
CA PHE A 341 2.71 -12.33 16.48
C PHE A 341 3.28 -11.47 17.60
N ILE A 342 2.80 -11.65 18.82
CA ILE A 342 3.25 -10.92 20.01
C ILE A 342 3.52 -11.88 21.15
N ASP A 343 4.73 -11.80 21.73
CA ASP A 343 5.08 -12.48 22.96
C ASP A 343 5.85 -11.53 23.91
N GLY A 344 5.15 -10.97 24.87
CA GLY A 344 5.66 -9.92 25.75
C GLY A 344 6.00 -8.65 24.96
N GLU A 345 7.28 -8.34 24.83
CA GLU A 345 7.78 -7.19 24.06
C GLU A 345 8.23 -7.57 22.64
N LEU A 346 8.30 -8.86 22.32
CA LEU A 346 8.70 -9.35 21.01
C LEU A 346 7.54 -9.24 20.03
N ILE A 347 7.79 -8.63 18.90
CA ILE A 347 6.83 -8.48 17.78
C ILE A 347 7.42 -9.22 16.58
N GLY A 348 6.63 -10.08 15.97
CA GLY A 348 6.95 -10.75 14.71
C GLY A 348 5.89 -10.46 13.66
N ILE A 349 6.32 -10.28 12.42
CA ILE A 349 5.44 -10.08 11.26
C ILE A 349 5.76 -11.14 10.21
N ASP A 350 4.76 -11.88 9.77
CA ASP A 350 4.85 -12.78 8.63
C ASP A 350 4.44 -12.09 7.33
N ALA A 351 5.41 -11.65 6.56
CA ALA A 351 5.22 -11.08 5.22
C ALA A 351 5.53 -12.07 4.08
N THR A 352 5.59 -13.38 4.37
CA THR A 352 5.73 -14.40 3.34
C THR A 352 4.46 -14.57 2.51
N THR A 353 4.57 -15.18 1.35
CA THR A 353 3.43 -15.68 0.57
C THR A 353 2.59 -16.64 1.43
N LYS A 354 1.28 -16.48 1.42
CA LYS A 354 0.40 -17.34 2.20
C LYS A 354 -0.03 -18.57 1.42
N THR A 355 -0.14 -19.68 2.13
CA THR A 355 -0.47 -21.00 1.61
C THR A 355 -1.45 -21.71 2.54
N GLU A 356 -1.76 -22.95 2.24
CA GLU A 356 -2.54 -23.81 3.15
C GLU A 356 -1.90 -23.97 4.55
N LEU A 357 -0.57 -23.73 4.68
CA LEU A 357 0.12 -23.76 5.97
C LEU A 357 -0.42 -22.71 6.95
N GLU A 358 -0.87 -21.57 6.46
CA GLU A 358 -1.50 -20.49 7.22
C GLU A 358 -3.04 -20.55 7.18
N GLY A 359 -3.62 -21.62 6.62
CA GLY A 359 -5.06 -21.73 6.40
C GLY A 359 -5.58 -20.78 5.31
N TYR A 360 -4.70 -20.32 4.43
CA TYR A 360 -5.07 -19.42 3.35
C TYR A 360 -5.61 -20.22 2.16
N THR A 361 -6.81 -19.87 1.68
CA THR A 361 -7.55 -20.64 0.66
C THR A 361 -7.83 -19.86 -0.63
N ARG A 362 -7.57 -18.55 -0.65
CA ARG A 362 -7.68 -17.74 -1.87
C ARG A 362 -6.47 -17.98 -2.78
N GLU A 363 -6.61 -17.70 -4.06
CA GLU A 363 -5.47 -17.64 -4.97
C GLU A 363 -4.57 -16.47 -4.59
N TRP A 364 -3.24 -16.73 -4.52
CA TRP A 364 -2.26 -15.69 -4.26
C TRP A 364 -1.75 -15.12 -5.59
N PRO A 365 -1.86 -13.79 -5.81
CA PRO A 365 -1.46 -13.21 -7.09
C PRO A 365 0.06 -13.18 -7.27
N GLU A 366 0.49 -13.20 -8.52
CA GLU A 366 1.88 -13.01 -8.87
C GLU A 366 2.27 -11.51 -8.85
N ASP A 367 3.53 -11.24 -8.57
CA ASP A 367 4.12 -9.91 -8.70
C ASP A 367 4.09 -9.44 -10.15
N THR A 368 3.85 -8.14 -10.38
CA THR A 368 4.05 -7.55 -11.71
C THR A 368 5.54 -7.56 -12.06
N VAL A 369 5.84 -8.00 -13.27
CA VAL A 369 7.21 -8.08 -13.78
C VAL A 369 7.32 -7.47 -15.18
N CYS A 370 8.45 -6.85 -15.46
CA CYS A 370 8.77 -6.42 -16.82
C CYS A 370 9.47 -7.56 -17.55
N ASP A 371 9.05 -7.85 -18.78
CA ASP A 371 9.72 -8.83 -19.63
C ASP A 371 11.18 -8.42 -19.87
N PRO A 372 12.17 -9.27 -19.50
CA PRO A 372 13.58 -8.98 -19.69
C PRO A 372 13.96 -8.64 -21.13
N MET A 373 13.31 -9.26 -22.13
CA MET A 373 13.58 -8.93 -23.55
C MET A 373 13.08 -7.53 -23.91
N ILE A 374 11.98 -7.09 -23.31
CA ILE A 374 11.48 -5.72 -23.52
C ILE A 374 12.43 -4.72 -22.88
N ILE A 375 12.89 -4.99 -21.65
CA ILE A 375 13.89 -4.15 -20.96
C ILE A 375 15.14 -4.01 -21.83
N GLN A 376 15.69 -5.13 -22.32
CA GLN A 376 16.88 -5.14 -23.18
C GLN A 376 16.65 -4.32 -24.47
N ARG A 377 15.52 -4.47 -25.13
CA ARG A 377 15.13 -3.67 -26.31
C ARG A 377 15.04 -2.18 -26.03
N LEU A 378 14.54 -1.79 -24.86
CA LEU A 378 14.46 -0.37 -24.46
C LEU A 378 15.84 0.21 -24.20
N ILE A 379 16.76 -0.55 -23.61
CA ILE A 379 18.15 -0.19 -23.40
C ILE A 379 18.87 -0.01 -24.76
N GLU A 380 18.75 -0.97 -25.66
CA GLU A 380 19.34 -0.93 -27.01
C GLU A 380 18.85 0.28 -27.82
N ARG A 381 17.58 0.71 -27.63
CA ARG A 381 17.03 1.92 -28.24
C ARG A 381 17.44 3.21 -27.53
N GLY A 382 18.18 3.15 -26.45
CA GLY A 382 18.56 4.31 -25.65
C GLY A 382 17.41 5.00 -24.91
N LEU A 383 16.26 4.32 -24.77
CA LEU A 383 15.08 4.84 -24.06
C LEU A 383 15.19 4.64 -22.55
N VAL A 384 15.93 3.63 -22.11
CA VAL A 384 16.24 3.36 -20.69
C VAL A 384 17.75 3.27 -20.56
N LYS A 385 18.31 3.91 -19.54
CA LYS A 385 19.75 3.76 -19.22
C LYS A 385 19.98 2.39 -18.60
N ASN A 386 21.04 1.73 -19.06
CA ASN A 386 21.53 0.52 -18.40
C ASN A 386 22.33 0.94 -17.14
N ASP A 387 21.62 1.31 -16.10
CA ASP A 387 22.18 1.65 -14.80
C ASP A 387 21.86 0.52 -13.81
N PRO A 388 22.86 -0.32 -13.47
CA PRO A 388 22.65 -1.44 -12.56
C PRO A 388 22.16 -1.02 -11.17
N ILE A 389 22.54 0.18 -10.69
CA ILE A 389 22.11 0.70 -9.38
C ILE A 389 20.63 1.05 -9.44
N PHE A 390 20.21 1.79 -10.47
CA PHE A 390 18.80 2.14 -10.67
C PHE A 390 17.92 0.89 -10.87
N LEU A 391 18.35 -0.01 -11.76
CA LEU A 391 17.58 -1.25 -12.02
C LEU A 391 17.48 -2.13 -10.77
N LYS A 392 18.57 -2.25 -10.00
CA LYS A 392 18.60 -3.04 -8.76
C LYS A 392 17.69 -2.48 -7.68
N HIS A 393 17.46 -1.16 -7.65
CA HIS A 393 16.57 -0.52 -6.68
C HIS A 393 15.13 -1.05 -6.75
N PHE A 394 14.66 -1.40 -7.95
CA PHE A 394 13.31 -1.90 -8.21
C PHE A 394 13.25 -3.41 -8.44
N GLN A 395 14.38 -4.10 -8.41
CA GLN A 395 14.42 -5.57 -8.37
C GLN A 395 14.22 -6.05 -6.94
N ILE A 396 13.35 -7.01 -6.81
CA ILE A 396 13.12 -7.69 -5.53
C ILE A 396 14.11 -8.84 -5.42
#